data_16b3dd95d219d435e72fab26ec8c1b70
#
_entry.id   16b3dd95d219d435e72fab26ec8c1b70
#
_cell.length_a   1.000
_cell.length_b   1.000
_cell.length_c   1.000
_cell.angle_alpha   90.00
_cell.angle_beta   90.00
_cell.angle_gamma   90.00
#
_symmetry.space_group_name_H-M   'P 1'
#
loop_
_entity.id
_entity.type
_entity.pdbx_description
1 polymer ?
#
loop_
_entity_poly.entity_id
_entity_poly.type
_entity_poly.pdbx_seq_one_letter_code
_entity_poly.pdbx_strand_id
1 'polypeptide(L)'
;MNYNIIGEPFPAVVCTLNADESMITERGSMCWMSPNMKMETTSNGGIGKVFGRMFSGESMFQNRYTAVGGTGTIAFASSFPGSVRCFDITPNNPLIVQKSGFLASESTVELSVHFQKRFGAGLFGGEGFIMQKLSGFGKAFIEIDGHAVEYDLRPGQSIVVD
;
A
#
# COMPACT_ATOMS: atom_id res chain seq x y z
N MET A 1 -4.44 -12.68 -9.79
CA MET A 1 -4.18 -12.89 -8.34
C MET A 1 -5.48 -13.16 -7.59
N ASN A 2 -5.47 -14.07 -6.59
CA ASN A 2 -6.54 -14.26 -5.61
C ASN A 2 -6.06 -13.83 -4.23
N TYR A 3 -6.96 -13.43 -3.35
CA TYR A 3 -6.60 -13.05 -1.99
C TYR A 3 -7.67 -13.43 -0.97
N ASN A 4 -7.26 -13.51 0.30
CA ASN A 4 -8.13 -13.65 1.46
C ASN A 4 -7.62 -12.77 2.61
N ILE A 5 -8.51 -12.11 3.34
CA ILE A 5 -8.17 -11.33 4.53
C ILE A 5 -8.52 -12.18 5.74
N ILE A 6 -7.56 -12.38 6.64
CA ILE A 6 -7.67 -13.24 7.81
C ILE A 6 -7.19 -12.51 9.06
N GLY A 7 -7.63 -12.97 10.20
CA GLY A 7 -7.14 -12.50 11.51
C GLY A 7 -7.78 -11.20 11.97
N GLU A 8 -8.30 -11.19 13.17
CA GLU A 8 -8.76 -10.01 13.90
C GLU A 8 -8.22 -10.10 15.33
N PRO A 9 -7.82 -8.99 15.92
CA PRO A 9 -7.87 -7.61 15.47
C PRO A 9 -6.64 -7.17 14.64
N PHE A 10 -5.69 -8.03 14.33
CA PHE A 10 -4.50 -7.76 13.52
C PHE A 10 -4.61 -8.49 12.17
N PRO A 11 -5.31 -7.91 11.19
CA PRO A 11 -5.59 -8.60 9.95
C PRO A 11 -4.34 -8.74 9.07
N ALA A 12 -4.32 -9.83 8.31
CA ALA A 12 -3.36 -10.05 7.26
C ALA A 12 -4.07 -10.36 5.94
N VAL A 13 -3.55 -9.85 4.83
CA VAL A 13 -3.97 -10.26 3.50
C VAL A 13 -3.04 -11.35 2.99
N VAL A 14 -3.62 -12.50 2.66
CA VAL A 14 -2.93 -13.64 2.04
C VAL A 14 -3.23 -13.63 0.56
N CYS A 15 -2.20 -13.42 -0.27
CA CYS A 15 -2.31 -13.34 -1.72
C CYS A 15 -1.75 -14.62 -2.36
N THR A 16 -2.50 -15.18 -3.30
CA THR A 16 -2.07 -16.29 -4.16
C THR A 16 -1.81 -15.76 -5.56
N LEU A 17 -0.58 -15.87 -6.01
CA LEU A 17 -0.06 -15.33 -7.26
C LEU A 17 0.17 -16.47 -8.26
N ASN A 18 -0.19 -16.30 -9.53
CA ASN A 18 0.29 -17.18 -10.58
C ASN A 18 1.78 -16.92 -10.87
N ALA A 19 2.39 -17.80 -11.67
CA ALA A 19 3.77 -17.59 -12.12
C ALA A 19 3.92 -16.20 -12.75
N ASP A 20 5.02 -15.50 -12.41
CA ASP A 20 5.41 -14.16 -12.87
C ASP A 20 4.51 -12.99 -12.38
N GLU A 21 3.42 -13.28 -11.67
CA GLU A 21 2.71 -12.24 -10.96
C GLU A 21 3.52 -11.71 -9.76
N SER A 22 3.39 -10.41 -9.50
CA SER A 22 4.16 -9.74 -8.46
C SER A 22 3.31 -8.83 -7.59
N MET A 23 3.64 -8.78 -6.31
CA MET A 23 3.14 -7.80 -5.35
C MET A 23 4.25 -6.82 -4.98
N ILE A 24 3.86 -5.60 -4.66
CA ILE A 24 4.74 -4.59 -4.07
C ILE A 24 4.23 -4.17 -2.70
N THR A 25 5.16 -3.86 -1.81
CA THR A 25 4.88 -3.23 -0.52
C THR A 25 5.98 -2.25 -0.17
N GLU A 26 5.68 -1.31 0.71
CA GLU A 26 6.70 -0.57 1.43
C GLU A 26 7.30 -1.44 2.55
N ARG A 27 8.17 -0.92 3.39
CA ARG A 27 8.91 -1.76 4.35
C ARG A 27 8.01 -2.39 5.42
N GLY A 28 8.30 -3.68 5.73
CA GLY A 28 7.93 -4.29 7.02
C GLY A 28 6.59 -5.03 7.06
N SER A 29 5.74 -4.96 6.05
CA SER A 29 4.42 -5.60 6.09
C SER A 29 4.42 -7.07 5.70
N MET A 30 5.43 -7.56 4.97
CA MET A 30 5.51 -8.98 4.60
C MET A 30 5.74 -9.83 5.85
N CYS A 31 4.85 -10.78 6.05
CA CYS A 31 4.75 -11.65 7.22
C CYS A 31 5.33 -13.03 6.95
N TRP A 32 4.93 -13.66 5.84
CA TRP A 32 5.46 -14.93 5.35
C TRP A 32 5.22 -15.09 3.85
N MET A 33 5.96 -15.97 3.22
CA MET A 33 5.81 -16.30 1.80
C MET A 33 6.23 -17.73 1.50
N SER A 34 5.74 -18.31 0.41
CA SER A 34 6.18 -19.62 -0.07
C SER A 34 7.63 -19.56 -0.62
N PRO A 35 8.37 -20.69 -0.60
CA PRO A 35 9.79 -20.71 -0.97
C PRO A 35 10.09 -20.27 -2.41
N ASN A 36 9.11 -20.36 -3.31
CA ASN A 36 9.26 -19.96 -4.70
C ASN A 36 8.97 -18.47 -4.97
N MET A 37 8.81 -17.67 -3.91
CA MET A 37 8.71 -16.21 -4.02
C MET A 37 10.10 -15.58 -4.02
N LYS A 38 10.38 -14.76 -5.03
CA LYS A 38 11.62 -13.98 -5.14
C LYS A 38 11.36 -12.55 -4.68
N MET A 39 12.16 -12.07 -3.74
CA MET A 39 12.12 -10.67 -3.27
C MET A 39 13.21 -9.85 -3.96
N GLU A 40 12.84 -8.67 -4.43
CA GLU A 40 13.75 -7.65 -4.95
C GLU A 40 13.39 -6.29 -4.34
N THR A 41 14.39 -5.58 -3.84
CA THR A 41 14.18 -4.20 -3.38
C THR A 41 14.44 -3.25 -4.53
N THR A 42 13.44 -2.47 -4.88
CA THR A 42 13.54 -1.48 -5.95
C THR A 42 13.32 -0.08 -5.40
N SER A 43 14.08 0.88 -5.89
CA SER A 43 13.74 2.29 -5.73
C SER A 43 12.86 2.69 -6.92
N ASN A 44 11.65 3.19 -6.65
CA ASN A 44 10.72 3.65 -7.70
C ASN A 44 11.31 4.83 -8.48
N GLY A 45 11.80 4.55 -9.68
CA GLY A 45 12.43 5.50 -10.61
C GLY A 45 13.90 5.18 -10.81
N GLY A 46 14.30 4.90 -12.06
CA GLY A 46 15.69 4.59 -12.44
C GLY A 46 16.71 5.55 -11.82
N ILE A 47 17.97 5.15 -11.81
CA ILE A 47 19.10 5.80 -11.11
C ILE A 47 19.11 7.36 -11.24
N GLY A 48 18.64 7.92 -12.36
CA GLY A 48 18.56 9.37 -12.57
C GLY A 48 17.41 10.09 -11.82
N LYS A 49 16.34 9.37 -11.40
CA LYS A 49 15.21 9.95 -10.63
C LYS A 49 15.40 9.82 -9.13
N VAL A 50 16.29 8.95 -8.68
CA VAL A 50 16.63 8.76 -7.26
C VAL A 50 17.30 9.99 -6.68
N PHE A 51 18.21 10.63 -7.45
CA PHE A 51 18.93 11.83 -7.00
C PHE A 51 18.01 13.03 -6.72
N GLY A 52 16.96 13.24 -7.54
CA GLY A 52 16.02 14.35 -7.33
C GLY A 52 15.07 14.12 -6.13
N ARG A 53 14.83 12.85 -5.73
CA ARG A 53 13.94 12.48 -4.62
C ARG A 53 14.67 12.33 -3.28
N MET A 54 15.98 12.08 -3.29
CA MET A 54 16.81 12.12 -2.08
C MET A 54 16.81 13.50 -1.41
N PHE A 55 16.64 14.57 -2.19
CA PHE A 55 16.54 15.92 -1.65
C PHE A 55 15.22 16.23 -0.94
N SER A 56 14.16 15.45 -1.20
CA SER A 56 12.87 15.59 -0.49
C SER A 56 12.78 14.77 0.81
N GLY A 57 13.83 14.00 1.16
CA GLY A 57 13.89 13.20 2.38
C GLY A 57 13.10 11.91 2.33
N GLU A 58 12.67 11.46 1.15
CA GLU A 58 11.85 10.26 0.96
C GLU A 58 12.45 9.32 -0.06
N SER A 59 13.19 8.33 0.41
CA SER A 59 13.47 7.14 -0.38
C SER A 59 12.24 6.22 -0.31
N MET A 60 11.42 6.21 -1.34
CA MET A 60 10.37 5.21 -1.50
C MET A 60 11.02 3.90 -1.95
N PHE A 61 11.60 3.18 -1.02
CA PHE A 61 12.07 1.82 -1.27
C PHE A 61 10.86 0.89 -1.21
N GLN A 62 10.62 0.21 -2.32
CA GLN A 62 9.58 -0.80 -2.42
C GLN A 62 10.22 -2.17 -2.54
N ASN A 63 9.65 -3.13 -1.84
CA ASN A 63 9.95 -4.53 -2.04
C ASN A 63 8.96 -5.11 -3.05
N ARG A 64 9.49 -5.71 -4.10
CA ARG A 64 8.74 -6.49 -5.09
C ARG A 64 8.90 -7.97 -4.79
N TYR A 65 7.80 -8.68 -4.74
CA TYR A 65 7.75 -10.13 -4.52
C TYR A 65 7.11 -10.80 -5.72
N THR A 66 7.85 -11.66 -6.41
CA THR A 66 7.42 -12.33 -7.65
C THR A 66 7.34 -13.84 -7.42
N ALA A 67 6.24 -14.47 -7.85
CA ALA A 67 6.12 -15.92 -7.89
C ALA A 67 6.92 -16.48 -9.07
N VAL A 68 7.86 -17.41 -8.82
CA VAL A 68 8.76 -17.96 -9.83
C VAL A 68 8.46 -19.44 -10.06
N GLY A 69 8.30 -19.81 -11.33
CA GLY A 69 8.17 -21.21 -11.76
C GLY A 69 6.87 -21.92 -11.34
N GLY A 70 5.88 -21.19 -10.83
CA GLY A 70 4.59 -21.74 -10.42
C GLY A 70 3.83 -20.78 -9.51
N THR A 71 2.69 -21.25 -9.01
CA THR A 71 1.87 -20.49 -8.06
C THR A 71 2.63 -20.26 -6.75
N GLY A 72 2.67 -19.02 -6.29
CA GLY A 72 3.26 -18.60 -5.02
C GLY A 72 2.24 -17.98 -4.09
N THR A 73 2.49 -18.05 -2.79
CA THR A 73 1.63 -17.43 -1.76
C THR A 73 2.47 -16.47 -0.92
N ILE A 74 1.90 -15.32 -0.59
CA ILE A 74 2.54 -14.32 0.26
C ILE A 74 1.49 -13.64 1.15
N ALA A 75 1.87 -13.33 2.39
CA ALA A 75 1.02 -12.62 3.33
C ALA A 75 1.63 -11.29 3.76
N PHE A 76 0.77 -10.27 3.85
CA PHE A 76 1.10 -8.95 4.35
C PHE A 76 0.19 -8.67 5.57
N ALA A 77 0.80 -8.35 6.71
CA ALA A 77 0.09 -8.11 7.96
C ALA A 77 0.01 -6.62 8.28
N SER A 78 -1.14 -6.20 8.80
CA SER A 78 -1.31 -4.87 9.37
C SER A 78 -0.44 -4.68 10.61
N SER A 79 0.09 -3.48 10.77
CA SER A 79 0.89 -3.08 11.94
C SER A 79 0.03 -2.66 13.12
N PHE A 80 -1.27 -2.45 12.91
CA PHE A 80 -2.20 -1.92 13.92
C PHE A 80 -3.41 -2.83 14.09
N PRO A 81 -4.07 -2.80 15.27
CA PRO A 81 -5.39 -3.39 15.41
C PRO A 81 -6.39 -2.64 14.54
N GLY A 82 -7.03 -3.34 13.61
CA GLY A 82 -7.92 -2.65 12.70
C GLY A 82 -8.47 -3.52 11.59
N SER A 83 -8.57 -2.98 10.40
CA SER A 83 -9.08 -3.68 9.23
C SER A 83 -8.19 -3.45 7.99
N VAL A 84 -8.23 -4.41 7.07
CA VAL A 84 -7.64 -4.28 5.75
C VAL A 84 -8.76 -4.22 4.72
N ARG A 85 -8.70 -3.24 3.81
CA ARG A 85 -9.64 -3.09 2.71
C ARG A 85 -8.93 -3.24 1.38
N CYS A 86 -9.57 -3.92 0.43
CA CYS A 86 -9.11 -4.04 -0.95
C CYS A 86 -9.82 -3.01 -1.83
N PHE A 87 -9.03 -2.31 -2.65
CA PHE A 87 -9.52 -1.34 -3.64
C PHE A 87 -9.06 -1.72 -5.04
N ASP A 88 -9.97 -1.66 -6.01
CA ASP A 88 -9.65 -1.80 -7.42
C ASP A 88 -9.19 -0.44 -7.97
N ILE A 89 -7.91 -0.37 -8.32
CA ILE A 89 -7.29 0.82 -8.91
C ILE A 89 -7.44 0.73 -10.42
N THR A 90 -7.92 1.80 -11.03
CA THR A 90 -8.02 1.94 -12.48
C THR A 90 -7.54 3.33 -12.91
N PRO A 91 -7.23 3.55 -14.20
CA PRO A 91 -6.82 4.87 -14.70
C PRO A 91 -7.84 5.97 -14.40
N ASN A 92 -9.13 5.61 -14.34
CA ASN A 92 -10.22 6.55 -14.07
C ASN A 92 -10.60 6.65 -12.59
N ASN A 93 -10.06 5.77 -11.75
CA ASN A 93 -10.34 5.72 -10.31
C ASN A 93 -9.05 5.50 -9.50
N PRO A 94 -8.14 6.49 -9.48
CA PRO A 94 -6.97 6.45 -8.61
C PRO A 94 -7.41 6.65 -7.15
N LEU A 95 -6.64 6.09 -6.22
CA LEU A 95 -6.89 6.24 -4.78
C LEU A 95 -5.83 7.14 -4.15
N ILE A 96 -6.24 8.03 -3.25
CA ILE A 96 -5.33 8.85 -2.45
C ILE A 96 -5.46 8.39 -1.00
N VAL A 97 -4.34 8.00 -0.41
CA VAL A 97 -4.29 7.47 0.96
C VAL A 97 -3.16 8.14 1.73
N GLN A 98 -3.26 8.13 3.05
CA GLN A 98 -2.11 8.45 3.89
C GLN A 98 -1.04 7.38 3.69
N LYS A 99 0.24 7.78 3.67
CA LYS A 99 1.38 6.88 3.42
C LYS A 99 1.38 5.66 4.35
N SER A 100 1.10 5.86 5.63
CA SER A 100 1.01 4.79 6.64
C SER A 100 -0.14 3.82 6.42
N GLY A 101 -1.14 4.16 5.61
CA GLY A 101 -2.26 3.28 5.30
C GLY A 101 -2.01 2.32 4.12
N PHE A 102 -0.92 2.49 3.36
CA PHE A 102 -0.60 1.57 2.27
C PHE A 102 0.04 0.28 2.79
N LEU A 103 -0.61 -0.86 2.57
CA LEU A 103 -0.11 -2.16 3.00
C LEU A 103 0.62 -2.90 1.87
N ALA A 104 -0.06 -3.16 0.75
CA ALA A 104 0.50 -3.84 -0.42
C ALA A 104 -0.37 -3.60 -1.66
N SER A 105 0.18 -3.85 -2.86
CA SER A 105 -0.59 -3.84 -4.11
C SER A 105 0.00 -4.78 -5.15
N GLU A 106 -0.79 -5.06 -6.21
CA GLU A 106 -0.24 -5.63 -7.44
C GLU A 106 0.80 -4.70 -8.03
N SER A 107 1.80 -5.27 -8.70
CA SER A 107 2.96 -4.50 -9.22
C SER A 107 2.64 -3.54 -10.37
N THR A 108 1.43 -3.61 -10.90
CA THR A 108 0.88 -2.71 -11.92
C THR A 108 0.26 -1.43 -11.34
N VAL A 109 0.16 -1.34 -10.01
CA VAL A 109 -0.22 -0.13 -9.28
C VAL A 109 1.04 0.70 -9.01
N GLU A 110 0.98 1.97 -9.37
CA GLU A 110 2.06 2.92 -9.19
C GLU A 110 1.78 3.84 -7.99
N LEU A 111 2.77 3.97 -7.10
CA LEU A 111 2.73 4.87 -5.95
C LEU A 111 3.49 6.15 -6.25
N SER A 112 2.88 7.29 -5.95
CA SER A 112 3.51 8.61 -6.04
C SER A 112 3.09 9.50 -4.88
N VAL A 113 3.96 10.42 -4.47
CA VAL A 113 3.59 11.43 -3.48
C VAL A 113 2.59 12.39 -4.12
N HIS A 114 1.40 12.51 -3.52
CA HIS A 114 0.37 13.44 -3.96
C HIS A 114 0.47 14.77 -3.23
N PHE A 115 0.68 14.72 -1.92
CA PHE A 115 0.80 15.89 -1.08
C PHE A 115 1.67 15.59 0.13
N GLN A 116 2.56 16.54 0.46
CA GLN A 116 3.39 16.47 1.65
C GLN A 116 3.34 17.79 2.40
N LYS A 117 2.98 17.76 3.68
CA LYS A 117 3.06 18.88 4.58
C LYS A 117 4.04 18.57 5.69
N ARG A 118 5.15 19.31 5.75
CA ARG A 118 6.09 19.25 6.86
C ARG A 118 5.56 20.18 7.97
N PHE A 119 5.20 19.62 9.10
CA PHE A 119 5.00 20.41 10.33
C PHE A 119 6.34 20.54 11.03
N GLY A 120 6.62 21.72 11.63
CA GLY A 120 7.85 21.93 12.40
C GLY A 120 8.04 20.86 13.46
N ALA A 121 9.28 20.54 13.79
CA ALA A 121 9.79 19.35 14.48
C ALA A 121 9.24 19.04 15.90
N GLY A 122 8.06 19.48 16.27
CA GLY A 122 7.54 19.36 17.63
C GLY A 122 6.19 18.66 17.84
N LEU A 123 5.37 18.46 16.82
CA LEU A 123 3.98 18.00 17.06
C LEU A 123 3.61 16.60 16.53
N PHE A 124 4.32 16.04 15.54
CA PHE A 124 3.99 14.74 14.94
C PHE A 124 5.24 13.97 14.50
N GLY A 125 6.17 13.70 15.40
CA GLY A 125 7.25 12.73 15.16
C GLY A 125 8.17 12.98 13.94
N GLY A 126 8.30 14.20 13.43
CA GLY A 126 9.33 14.59 12.45
C GLY A 126 9.08 14.21 10.98
N GLU A 127 8.22 13.27 10.66
CA GLU A 127 8.00 12.82 9.26
C GLU A 127 6.96 13.66 8.49
N GLY A 128 6.10 14.38 9.18
CA GLY A 128 5.04 15.18 8.55
C GLY A 128 3.89 14.30 8.03
N PHE A 129 2.89 14.95 7.44
CA PHE A 129 1.71 14.30 6.85
C PHE A 129 1.93 14.11 5.35
N ILE A 130 1.93 12.86 4.89
CA ILE A 130 2.20 12.50 3.50
C ILE A 130 1.00 11.74 2.94
N MET A 131 0.44 12.27 1.86
CA MET A 131 -0.56 11.57 1.06
C MET A 131 0.09 10.97 -0.18
N GLN A 132 -0.19 9.71 -0.42
CA GLN A 132 0.22 8.97 -1.62
C GLN A 132 -0.96 8.81 -2.56
N LYS A 133 -0.68 8.90 -3.86
CA LYS A 133 -1.60 8.55 -4.93
C LYS A 133 -1.23 7.18 -5.48
N LEU A 134 -2.20 6.28 -5.46
CA LEU A 134 -2.16 4.98 -6.11
C LEU A 134 -2.84 5.12 -7.47
N SER A 135 -2.15 4.81 -8.55
CA SER A 135 -2.62 4.93 -9.93
C SER A 135 -2.21 3.70 -10.75
N GLY A 136 -2.59 3.65 -12.02
CA GLY A 136 -2.36 2.47 -12.85
C GLY A 136 -3.54 1.51 -12.85
N PHE A 137 -3.28 0.22 -12.73
CA PHE A 137 -4.31 -0.82 -12.79
C PHE A 137 -3.96 -1.98 -11.86
N GLY A 138 -4.93 -2.45 -11.07
CA GLY A 138 -4.77 -3.60 -10.18
C GLY A 138 -5.41 -3.42 -8.82
N LYS A 139 -5.16 -4.37 -7.92
CA LYS A 139 -5.66 -4.33 -6.54
C LYS A 139 -4.64 -3.70 -5.61
N ALA A 140 -5.14 -2.85 -4.71
CA ALA A 140 -4.37 -2.27 -3.61
C ALA A 140 -5.04 -2.60 -2.27
N PHE A 141 -4.24 -2.91 -1.27
CA PHE A 141 -4.67 -3.22 0.08
C PHE A 141 -4.25 -2.08 1.00
N ILE A 142 -5.24 -1.56 1.71
CA ILE A 142 -5.07 -0.43 2.62
C ILE A 142 -5.39 -0.90 4.04
N GLU A 143 -4.46 -0.66 4.96
CA GLU A 143 -4.70 -0.87 6.39
C GLU A 143 -5.37 0.36 6.99
N ILE A 144 -6.34 0.11 7.85
CA ILE A 144 -7.15 1.12 8.52
C ILE A 144 -7.07 0.85 10.01
N ASP A 145 -6.58 1.82 10.76
CA ASP A 145 -6.57 1.78 12.21
C ASP A 145 -8.03 1.81 12.73
N GLY A 146 -8.39 0.80 13.50
CA GLY A 146 -9.75 0.61 13.98
C GLY A 146 -10.71 0.05 12.93
N HIS A 147 -11.95 0.52 12.92
CA HIS A 147 -13.05 -0.01 12.13
C HIS A 147 -13.52 0.99 11.06
N ALA A 148 -13.66 0.52 9.81
CA ALA A 148 -14.19 1.32 8.71
C ALA A 148 -15.71 1.19 8.62
N VAL A 149 -16.41 2.31 8.55
CA VAL A 149 -17.86 2.37 8.30
C VAL A 149 -18.11 3.08 6.97
N GLU A 150 -18.97 2.49 6.16
CA GLU A 150 -19.32 3.04 4.84
C GLU A 150 -20.71 3.65 4.87
N TYR A 151 -20.86 4.81 4.21
CA TYR A 151 -22.14 5.50 4.07
C TYR A 151 -22.37 5.89 2.61
N ASP A 152 -23.49 5.44 2.05
CA ASP A 152 -23.95 5.87 0.73
C ASP A 152 -24.76 7.17 0.87
N LEU A 153 -24.14 8.30 0.51
CA LEU A 153 -24.79 9.61 0.55
C LEU A 153 -25.47 9.95 -0.78
N ARG A 154 -26.77 10.16 -0.74
CA ARG A 154 -27.53 10.66 -1.90
C ARG A 154 -27.24 12.14 -2.15
N PRO A 155 -27.48 12.66 -3.37
CA PRO A 155 -27.37 14.09 -3.64
C PRO A 155 -28.14 14.95 -2.63
N GLY A 156 -27.42 15.92 -2.02
CA GLY A 156 -27.97 16.79 -0.97
C GLY A 156 -27.89 16.25 0.46
N GLN A 157 -27.46 14.99 0.66
CA GLN A 157 -27.15 14.47 2.00
C GLN A 157 -25.70 14.79 2.39
N SER A 158 -25.47 14.98 3.66
CA SER A 158 -24.14 15.18 4.24
C SER A 158 -24.01 14.46 5.57
N ILE A 159 -22.79 14.10 5.92
CA ILE A 159 -22.40 13.58 7.22
C ILE A 159 -21.32 14.49 7.79
N VAL A 160 -21.38 14.73 9.08
CA VAL A 160 -20.35 15.49 9.80
C VAL A 160 -19.52 14.48 10.58
N VAL A 161 -18.22 14.53 10.43
CA VAL A 161 -17.24 13.71 11.16
C VAL A 161 -16.29 14.66 11.91
N ASP A 162 -15.86 14.23 13.10
CA ASP A 162 -14.90 14.95 13.93
C ASP A 162 -13.46 14.45 13.63
#